data_bb7e3491008d453646dcea03d4a70ee8
#
_entry.id   bb7e3491008d453646dcea03d4a70ee8
#
_cell.length_a   1.000
_cell.length_b   1.000
_cell.length_c   1.000
_cell.angle_alpha   90.00
_cell.angle_beta   90.00
_cell.angle_gamma   90.00
#
_symmetry.space_group_name_H-M   'P 1'
#
loop_
_entity.id
_entity.type
_entity.pdbx_description
1 polymer ?
#
loop_
_entity_poly.entity_id
_entity_poly.type
_entity_poly.pdbx_seq_one_letter_code
_entity_poly.pdbx_strand_id
1 'polypeptide(L)'
;NLDLRNELLLPAFLQEVGKFIISEVIQKEKRTEEFLQELNETKDISFCEEKYMGFSCGRITANVFKHWNLSHNIIFPIAYAEDIDSCPDSFKQKAQILHVIKILCDIRDPLSDRNIEKALKKVALFNLDVEQFLNSIDVIKEVIKQNS
;
A
#
# COMPACT_ATOMS: atom_id res chain seq x y z
N ASN A 1 9.62 0.83 -18.10
CA ASN A 1 9.30 2.19 -18.47
C ASN A 1 9.85 3.15 -17.40
N LEU A 2 10.92 3.89 -17.72
CA LEU A 2 11.62 4.81 -16.81
C LEU A 2 10.69 5.90 -16.25
N ASP A 3 9.75 6.37 -17.05
CA ASP A 3 8.79 7.42 -16.68
C ASP A 3 7.86 6.93 -15.57
N LEU A 4 7.32 5.71 -15.71
CA LEU A 4 6.42 5.12 -14.72
C LEU A 4 7.12 4.90 -13.38
N ARG A 5 8.40 4.48 -13.40
CA ARG A 5 9.22 4.34 -12.17
C ARG A 5 9.37 5.66 -11.44
N ASN A 6 9.72 6.73 -12.16
CA ASN A 6 9.91 8.05 -11.56
C ASN A 6 8.61 8.60 -10.98
N GLU A 7 7.49 8.37 -11.64
CA GLU A 7 6.17 8.79 -11.17
C GLU A 7 5.66 8.01 -9.96
N LEU A 8 6.09 6.75 -9.79
CA LEU A 8 5.65 5.88 -8.69
C LEU A 8 6.53 5.95 -7.45
N LEU A 9 7.78 6.41 -7.56
CA LEU A 9 8.72 6.38 -6.45
C LEU A 9 8.18 7.16 -5.23
N LEU A 10 7.76 8.40 -5.43
CA LEU A 10 7.23 9.23 -4.36
C LEU A 10 5.88 8.71 -3.81
N PRO A 11 4.88 8.36 -4.64
CA PRO A 11 3.68 7.70 -4.15
C PRO A 11 3.93 6.43 -3.33
N ALA A 12 4.87 5.58 -3.76
CA ALA A 12 5.19 4.34 -3.04
C ALA A 12 5.75 4.61 -1.63
N PHE A 13 6.59 5.64 -1.47
CA PHE A 13 7.10 6.04 -0.16
C PHE A 13 6.03 6.66 0.73
N LEU A 14 5.14 7.44 0.15
CA LEU A 14 4.20 8.26 0.91
C LEU A 14 2.83 7.61 1.15
N GLN A 15 2.53 6.48 0.50
CA GLN A 15 1.20 5.86 0.56
C GLN A 15 0.73 5.48 1.97
N GLU A 16 1.66 5.27 2.90
CA GLU A 16 1.38 4.86 4.28
C GLU A 16 1.35 6.02 5.30
N VAL A 17 1.47 7.28 4.84
CA VAL A 17 1.45 8.46 5.74
C VAL A 17 0.16 8.54 6.58
N GLY A 18 -0.97 8.08 6.04
CA GLY A 18 -2.24 8.02 6.77
C GLY A 18 -2.19 7.18 8.05
N LYS A 19 -1.27 6.22 8.16
CA LYS A 19 -1.11 5.37 9.36
C LYS A 19 -0.75 6.18 10.61
N PHE A 20 -0.02 7.28 10.47
CA PHE A 20 0.26 8.17 11.60
C PHE A 20 -1.02 8.78 12.17
N ILE A 21 -1.93 9.22 11.29
CA ILE A 21 -3.22 9.79 11.68
C ILE A 21 -4.11 8.72 12.30
N ILE A 22 -4.19 7.55 11.68
CA ILE A 22 -4.96 6.40 12.19
C ILE A 22 -4.50 6.04 13.60
N SER A 23 -3.18 5.89 13.78
CA SER A 23 -2.59 5.57 15.09
C SER A 23 -2.92 6.63 16.15
N GLU A 24 -2.83 7.91 15.79
CA GLU A 24 -3.15 9.02 16.71
C GLU A 24 -4.63 9.00 17.13
N VAL A 25 -5.55 8.77 16.19
CA VAL A 25 -6.99 8.71 16.48
C VAL A 25 -7.31 7.52 17.38
N ILE A 26 -6.80 6.32 17.06
CA ILE A 26 -7.02 5.11 17.86
C ILE A 26 -6.51 5.29 19.29
N GLN A 27 -5.34 5.93 19.47
CA GLN A 27 -4.78 6.22 20.79
C GLN A 27 -5.63 7.24 21.57
N LYS A 28 -6.06 8.32 20.94
CA LYS A 28 -6.91 9.35 21.56
C LYS A 28 -8.27 8.80 21.98
N GLU A 29 -8.83 7.89 21.20
CA GLU A 29 -10.08 7.20 21.52
C GLU A 29 -9.91 6.07 22.53
N LYS A 30 -8.67 5.78 22.98
CA LYS A 30 -8.32 4.70 23.93
C LYS A 30 -8.73 3.31 23.42
N ARG A 31 -8.70 3.09 22.10
CA ARG A 31 -9.09 1.84 21.44
C ARG A 31 -7.90 0.99 20.98
N THR A 32 -6.70 1.28 21.48
CA THR A 32 -5.46 0.62 21.03
C THR A 32 -5.50 -0.90 21.29
N GLU A 33 -5.93 -1.32 22.48
CA GLU A 33 -5.99 -2.75 22.84
C GLU A 33 -7.01 -3.51 21.97
N GLU A 34 -8.19 -2.93 21.76
CA GLU A 34 -9.25 -3.48 20.91
C GLU A 34 -8.76 -3.63 19.45
N PHE A 35 -8.12 -2.58 18.91
CA PHE A 35 -7.55 -2.60 17.56
C PHE A 35 -6.48 -3.69 17.41
N LEU A 36 -5.56 -3.81 18.37
CA LEU A 36 -4.49 -4.81 18.33
C LEU A 36 -5.02 -6.23 18.46
N GLN A 37 -6.05 -6.45 19.29
CA GLN A 37 -6.71 -7.74 19.38
C GLN A 37 -7.33 -8.14 18.05
N GLU A 38 -8.11 -7.25 17.44
CA GLU A 38 -8.75 -7.51 16.14
C GLU A 38 -7.72 -7.74 15.03
N LEU A 39 -6.64 -6.96 15.02
CA LEU A 39 -5.55 -7.15 14.08
C LEU A 39 -4.88 -8.52 14.24
N ASN A 40 -4.74 -9.01 15.46
CA ASN A 40 -4.21 -10.36 15.73
C ASN A 40 -5.15 -11.47 15.25
N GLU A 41 -6.44 -11.25 15.30
CA GLU A 41 -7.47 -12.21 14.85
C GLU A 41 -7.57 -12.22 13.31
N THR A 42 -7.71 -11.07 12.70
CA THR A 42 -7.94 -10.93 11.24
C THR A 42 -6.68 -11.08 10.42
N LYS A 43 -5.52 -10.69 10.96
CA LYS A 43 -4.25 -10.54 10.23
C LYS A 43 -4.34 -9.60 9.02
N ASP A 44 -5.32 -8.71 9.00
CA ASP A 44 -5.59 -7.75 7.93
C ASP A 44 -5.65 -6.33 8.49
N ILE A 45 -4.53 -5.60 8.34
CA ILE A 45 -4.42 -4.23 8.85
C ILE A 45 -5.32 -3.26 8.09
N SER A 46 -5.47 -3.43 6.77
CA SER A 46 -6.32 -2.55 5.96
C SER A 46 -7.78 -2.67 6.36
N PHE A 47 -8.24 -3.89 6.60
CA PHE A 47 -9.59 -4.14 7.12
C PHE A 47 -9.81 -3.47 8.49
N CYS A 48 -8.86 -3.64 9.42
CA CYS A 48 -8.97 -3.02 10.74
C CYS A 48 -8.97 -1.49 10.64
N GLU A 49 -8.05 -0.91 9.86
CA GLU A 49 -7.97 0.54 9.66
C GLU A 49 -9.30 1.10 9.12
N GLU A 50 -9.86 0.47 8.09
CA GLU A 50 -11.13 0.90 7.49
C GLU A 50 -12.31 0.75 8.46
N LYS A 51 -12.36 -0.34 9.23
CA LYS A 51 -13.39 -0.55 10.25
C LYS A 51 -13.39 0.52 11.33
N TYR A 52 -12.20 0.94 11.78
CA TYR A 52 -12.06 1.91 12.88
C TYR A 52 -12.18 3.36 12.41
N MET A 53 -11.75 3.65 11.19
CA MET A 53 -11.72 5.00 10.63
C MET A 53 -12.87 5.32 9.69
N GLY A 54 -13.57 4.31 9.17
CA GLY A 54 -14.57 4.45 8.10
C GLY A 54 -13.97 4.72 6.71
N PHE A 55 -12.63 4.79 6.61
CA PHE A 55 -11.88 5.05 5.37
C PHE A 55 -10.58 4.26 5.36
N SER A 56 -10.15 3.85 4.18
CA SER A 56 -8.84 3.21 4.01
C SER A 56 -7.68 4.17 4.30
N CYS A 57 -6.52 3.63 4.67
CA CYS A 57 -5.29 4.40 4.86
C CYS A 57 -4.95 5.25 3.62
N GLY A 58 -5.10 4.68 2.42
CA GLY A 58 -4.87 5.41 1.17
C GLY A 58 -5.77 6.63 1.00
N ARG A 59 -7.06 6.53 1.35
CA ARG A 59 -7.98 7.68 1.31
C ARG A 59 -7.61 8.76 2.33
N ILE A 60 -7.19 8.37 3.52
CA ILE A 60 -6.73 9.33 4.55
C ILE A 60 -5.47 10.04 4.06
N THR A 61 -4.47 9.30 3.56
CA THR A 61 -3.25 9.85 2.96
C THR A 61 -3.56 10.84 1.84
N ALA A 62 -4.43 10.44 0.91
CA ALA A 62 -4.83 11.26 -0.22
C ALA A 62 -5.50 12.58 0.22
N ASN A 63 -6.33 12.56 1.26
CA ASN A 63 -6.95 13.76 1.82
C ASN A 63 -5.92 14.73 2.40
N VAL A 64 -4.91 14.23 3.11
CA VAL A 64 -3.80 15.05 3.60
C VAL A 64 -3.05 15.70 2.44
N PHE A 65 -2.73 14.93 1.41
CA PHE A 65 -1.98 15.43 0.25
C PHE A 65 -2.79 16.40 -0.60
N LYS A 66 -4.10 16.21 -0.68
CA LYS A 66 -5.01 17.18 -1.28
C LYS A 66 -4.98 18.51 -0.53
N HIS A 67 -4.97 18.48 0.79
CA HIS A 67 -4.85 19.69 1.63
C HIS A 67 -3.49 20.39 1.43
N TRP A 68 -2.43 19.63 1.17
CA TRP A 68 -1.09 20.17 0.85
C TRP A 68 -0.92 20.55 -0.62
N ASN A 69 -1.98 20.49 -1.43
CA ASN A 69 -1.97 20.79 -2.87
C ASN A 69 -0.96 19.99 -3.69
N LEU A 70 -0.74 18.71 -3.34
CA LEU A 70 0.09 17.85 -4.15
C LEU A 70 -0.61 17.49 -5.49
N SER A 71 0.21 17.05 -6.45
CA SER A 71 -0.28 16.67 -7.78
C SER A 71 -1.26 15.49 -7.74
N HIS A 72 -2.25 15.51 -8.62
CA HIS A 72 -3.17 14.39 -8.83
C HIS A 72 -2.46 13.09 -9.21
N ASN A 73 -1.30 13.19 -9.87
CA ASN A 73 -0.46 12.02 -10.18
C ASN A 73 0.09 11.30 -8.93
N ILE A 74 0.14 11.98 -7.80
CA ILE A 74 0.50 11.40 -6.49
C ILE A 74 -0.76 10.97 -5.75
N ILE A 75 -1.75 11.86 -5.69
CA ILE A 75 -2.95 11.68 -4.87
C ILE A 75 -3.80 10.50 -5.34
N PHE A 76 -4.15 10.44 -6.63
CA PHE A 76 -5.10 9.43 -7.13
C PHE A 76 -4.58 8.00 -7.06
N PRO A 77 -3.34 7.68 -7.47
CA PRO A 77 -2.84 6.32 -7.30
C PRO A 77 -2.88 5.83 -5.84
N ILE A 78 -2.59 6.70 -4.88
CA ILE A 78 -2.65 6.39 -3.44
C ILE A 78 -4.09 6.22 -2.97
N ALA A 79 -4.99 7.13 -3.35
CA ALA A 79 -6.40 7.10 -2.95
C ALA A 79 -7.10 5.81 -3.36
N TYR A 80 -6.74 5.28 -4.53
CA TYR A 80 -7.41 4.15 -5.15
C TYR A 80 -6.60 2.84 -5.11
N ALA A 81 -5.45 2.80 -4.45
CA ALA A 81 -4.66 1.58 -4.33
C ALA A 81 -5.44 0.42 -3.67
N GLU A 82 -6.43 0.70 -2.82
CA GLU A 82 -7.27 -0.29 -2.15
C GLU A 82 -8.68 -0.41 -2.76
N ASP A 83 -9.01 0.44 -3.74
CA ASP A 83 -10.31 0.48 -4.43
C ASP A 83 -10.08 0.67 -5.95
N ILE A 84 -9.43 -0.32 -6.57
CA ILE A 84 -8.98 -0.28 -7.97
C ILE A 84 -10.15 -0.11 -8.94
N ASP A 85 -11.31 -0.68 -8.60
CA ASP A 85 -12.48 -0.67 -9.50
C ASP A 85 -13.07 0.75 -9.65
N SER A 86 -12.99 1.57 -8.62
CA SER A 86 -13.41 2.98 -8.64
C SER A 86 -12.35 3.92 -9.20
N CYS A 87 -11.14 3.42 -9.52
CA CYS A 87 -10.03 4.25 -9.97
C CYS A 87 -10.24 4.75 -11.41
N PRO A 88 -10.07 6.05 -11.69
CA PRO A 88 -10.05 6.55 -13.06
C PRO A 88 -8.98 5.85 -13.91
N ASP A 89 -9.31 5.52 -15.17
CA ASP A 89 -8.46 4.70 -16.04
C ASP A 89 -7.04 5.27 -16.21
N SER A 90 -6.89 6.59 -16.25
CA SER A 90 -5.60 7.27 -16.37
C SER A 90 -4.63 7.01 -15.20
N PHE A 91 -5.14 6.58 -14.04
CA PHE A 91 -4.35 6.30 -12.83
C PHE A 91 -4.37 4.82 -12.44
N LYS A 92 -5.19 4.02 -13.11
CA LYS A 92 -5.49 2.63 -12.72
C LYS A 92 -4.24 1.76 -12.63
N GLN A 93 -3.38 1.80 -13.64
CA GLN A 93 -2.13 1.03 -13.63
C GLN A 93 -1.21 1.42 -12.46
N LYS A 94 -1.11 2.72 -12.16
CA LYS A 94 -0.31 3.22 -11.03
C LYS A 94 -0.88 2.76 -9.70
N ALA A 95 -2.21 2.83 -9.52
CA ALA A 95 -2.89 2.34 -8.33
C ALA A 95 -2.71 0.83 -8.15
N GLN A 96 -2.79 0.04 -9.21
CA GLN A 96 -2.53 -1.40 -9.19
C GLN A 96 -1.11 -1.74 -8.74
N ILE A 97 -0.10 -1.01 -9.25
CA ILE A 97 1.29 -1.22 -8.84
C ILE A 97 1.49 -0.84 -7.37
N LEU A 98 0.92 0.29 -6.91
CA LEU A 98 0.97 0.67 -5.49
C LEU A 98 0.31 -0.36 -4.58
N HIS A 99 -0.82 -0.94 -5.00
CA HIS A 99 -1.47 -2.03 -4.28
C HIS A 99 -0.55 -3.24 -4.10
N VAL A 100 0.15 -3.65 -5.17
CA VAL A 100 1.14 -4.74 -5.12
C VAL A 100 2.29 -4.40 -4.17
N ILE A 101 2.85 -3.19 -4.25
CA ILE A 101 3.92 -2.72 -3.36
C ILE A 101 3.47 -2.75 -1.90
N LYS A 102 2.24 -2.31 -1.62
CA LYS A 102 1.67 -2.31 -0.26
C LYS A 102 1.59 -3.72 0.33
N ILE A 103 1.18 -4.71 -0.46
CA ILE A 103 1.16 -6.11 -0.01
C ILE A 103 2.57 -6.62 0.30
N LEU A 104 3.55 -6.31 -0.55
CA LEU A 104 4.94 -6.74 -0.38
C LEU A 104 5.62 -6.11 0.83
N CYS A 105 5.32 -4.84 1.09
CA CYS A 105 5.93 -4.03 2.13
C CYS A 105 5.09 -3.97 3.42
N ASP A 106 4.21 -4.97 3.67
CA ASP A 106 3.48 -5.05 4.93
C ASP A 106 4.48 -4.98 6.11
N ILE A 107 4.32 -3.95 6.94
CA ILE A 107 5.29 -3.61 8.01
C ILE A 107 5.53 -4.76 8.99
N ARG A 108 4.59 -5.69 9.12
CA ARG A 108 4.67 -6.82 10.05
C ARG A 108 5.53 -7.97 9.52
N ASP A 109 5.57 -8.14 8.21
CA ASP A 109 6.24 -9.27 7.58
C ASP A 109 6.61 -8.95 6.12
N PRO A 110 7.50 -7.94 5.91
CA PRO A 110 7.85 -7.49 4.57
C PRO A 110 8.55 -8.60 3.78
N LEU A 111 8.17 -8.75 2.52
CA LEU A 111 8.73 -9.72 1.58
C LEU A 111 8.65 -11.18 2.03
N SER A 112 7.73 -11.52 2.93
CA SER A 112 7.47 -12.91 3.29
C SER A 112 6.92 -13.70 2.09
N ASP A 113 7.14 -15.01 2.09
CA ASP A 113 6.65 -15.88 1.03
C ASP A 113 5.11 -15.77 0.87
N ARG A 114 4.39 -15.61 1.99
CA ARG A 114 2.94 -15.36 1.99
C ARG A 114 2.58 -14.06 1.27
N ASN A 115 3.31 -12.99 1.53
CA ASN A 115 3.04 -11.69 0.91
C ASN A 115 3.45 -11.67 -0.56
N ILE A 116 4.54 -12.36 -0.92
CA ILE A 116 4.96 -12.56 -2.31
C ILE A 116 3.89 -13.34 -3.09
N GLU A 117 3.35 -14.42 -2.53
CA GLU A 117 2.27 -15.19 -3.17
C GLU A 117 1.00 -14.35 -3.36
N LYS A 118 0.60 -13.58 -2.35
CA LYS A 118 -0.54 -12.66 -2.46
C LYS A 118 -0.33 -11.60 -3.53
N ALA A 119 0.85 -11.00 -3.56
CA ALA A 119 1.22 -9.98 -4.54
C ALA A 119 1.23 -10.56 -5.96
N LEU A 120 1.78 -11.77 -6.15
CA LEU A 120 1.81 -12.47 -7.43
C LEU A 120 0.39 -12.72 -7.99
N LYS A 121 -0.56 -13.12 -7.14
CA LYS A 121 -1.97 -13.26 -7.53
C LYS A 121 -2.56 -11.94 -8.02
N LYS A 122 -2.20 -10.82 -7.39
CA LYS A 122 -2.64 -9.49 -7.83
C LYS A 122 -1.96 -9.03 -9.11
N VAL A 123 -0.66 -9.29 -9.28
CA VAL A 123 0.08 -9.03 -10.52
C VAL A 123 -0.60 -9.72 -11.70
N ALA A 124 -0.95 -11.01 -11.56
CA ALA A 124 -1.66 -11.77 -12.59
C ALA A 124 -3.07 -11.22 -12.83
N LEU A 125 -3.84 -10.91 -11.77
CA LEU A 125 -5.19 -10.35 -11.89
C LEU A 125 -5.22 -9.01 -12.62
N PHE A 126 -4.21 -8.18 -12.39
CA PHE A 126 -4.08 -6.85 -12.99
C PHE A 126 -3.42 -6.86 -14.39
N ASN A 127 -3.09 -8.05 -14.91
CA ASN A 127 -2.34 -8.22 -16.16
C ASN A 127 -1.01 -7.44 -16.19
N LEU A 128 -0.35 -7.35 -15.05
CA LEU A 128 1.01 -6.81 -14.95
C LEU A 128 2.03 -7.89 -15.34
N ASP A 129 3.26 -7.46 -15.64
CA ASP A 129 4.33 -8.36 -16.04
C ASP A 129 4.81 -9.24 -14.88
N VAL A 130 4.46 -10.53 -14.92
CA VAL A 130 4.79 -11.53 -13.90
C VAL A 130 6.29 -11.81 -13.86
N GLU A 131 6.95 -11.90 -15.03
CA GLU A 131 8.38 -12.19 -15.11
C GLU A 131 9.19 -11.02 -14.53
N GLN A 132 8.85 -9.79 -14.89
CA GLN A 132 9.47 -8.60 -14.32
C GLN A 132 9.25 -8.52 -12.80
N PHE A 133 8.08 -8.91 -12.32
CA PHE A 133 7.79 -8.94 -10.88
C PHE A 133 8.69 -9.93 -10.15
N LEU A 134 8.80 -11.16 -10.61
CA LEU A 134 9.63 -12.20 -9.98
C LEU A 134 11.11 -11.81 -9.98
N ASN A 135 11.62 -11.33 -11.12
CA ASN A 135 12.99 -10.83 -11.23
C ASN A 135 13.27 -9.68 -10.22
N SER A 136 12.29 -8.80 -10.02
CA SER A 136 12.42 -7.71 -9.04
C SER A 136 12.50 -8.22 -7.60
N ILE A 137 11.73 -9.25 -7.25
CA ILE A 137 11.78 -9.89 -5.93
C ILE A 137 13.15 -10.51 -5.67
N ASP A 138 13.70 -11.22 -6.65
CA ASP A 138 15.02 -11.85 -6.53
C ASP A 138 16.12 -10.80 -6.30
N VAL A 139 16.11 -9.72 -7.07
CA VAL A 139 17.06 -8.61 -6.91
C VAL A 139 16.94 -7.99 -5.51
N ILE A 140 15.72 -7.74 -5.01
CA ILE A 140 15.54 -7.16 -3.67
C ILE A 140 16.05 -8.11 -2.58
N LYS A 141 15.76 -9.42 -2.69
CA LYS A 141 16.25 -10.43 -1.74
C LYS A 141 17.78 -10.50 -1.73
N GLU A 142 18.43 -10.38 -2.89
CA GLU A 142 19.91 -10.34 -2.98
C GLU A 142 20.48 -9.08 -2.30
N VAL A 143 19.91 -7.91 -2.57
CA VAL A 143 20.34 -6.65 -1.95
C VAL A 143 20.22 -6.71 -0.42
N ILE A 144 19.13 -7.26 0.10
CA ILE A 144 18.93 -7.42 1.54
C ILE A 144 20.00 -8.34 2.14
N LYS A 145 20.29 -9.49 1.50
CA LYS A 145 21.33 -10.43 1.96
C LYS A 145 22.73 -9.82 1.99
N GLN A 146 23.04 -8.91 1.06
CA GLN A 146 24.34 -8.24 1.01
C GLN A 146 24.54 -7.17 2.10
N ASN A 147 23.44 -6.65 2.65
CA ASN A 147 23.45 -5.59 3.66
C ASN A 147 23.11 -6.07 5.09
N SER A 148 22.89 -7.37 5.27
CA SER A 148 22.65 -8.03 6.57
C SER A 148 23.88 -8.72 7.08
#